data_b762dcf78f14ea78f033340caad18027
#
_entry.id   b762dcf78f14ea78f033340caad18027
#
_cell.length_a   1.000
_cell.length_b   1.000
_cell.length_c   1.000
_cell.angle_alpha   90.00
_cell.angle_beta   90.00
_cell.angle_gamma   90.00
#
_symmetry.space_group_name_H-M   'P 1'
#
loop_
_entity.id
_entity.type
_entity.pdbx_description
1 polymer ?
#
loop_
_entity_poly.entity_id
_entity_poly.type
_entity_poly.pdbx_seq_one_letter_code
_entity_poly.pdbx_strand_id
1 'polypeptide(L)'
;PNLAERKGVKNQRALLKDRYDSLALSRPDLFSPKRETHLQYYNENTLEAGKITLISNPTHIYGKEPVVFSAITDLIENARSSVIFHTPYAVLNDYMYDSLKTAGSQVPDMKIMINSVENGDNFFASSDYIRRKKWMAAMGIPIYEYDGGMSYHGKSLVIDETLSLIGSYNLDLRSTYMDTELMLAVESPGLAVTLTEHMENFHRDCRRLLPDGSYEIPDHIVVADVPVWKKAAWAIVGFFMEPFRFLL
;
A
#
# COMPACT_ATOMS: atom_id res chain seq x y z
N PRO A 1 -17.50 -30.50 21.07
CA PRO A 1 -16.07 -30.47 21.42
C PRO A 1 -15.55 -29.08 21.36
N ASN A 2 -14.94 -28.63 22.46
CA ASN A 2 -14.32 -27.31 22.56
C ASN A 2 -13.29 -27.12 21.42
N LEU A 3 -13.38 -26.02 20.68
CA LEU A 3 -12.49 -25.73 19.55
C LEU A 3 -11.00 -25.83 19.95
N ALA A 4 -10.68 -25.43 21.19
CA ALA A 4 -9.33 -25.49 21.74
C ALA A 4 -8.79 -26.92 21.92
N GLU A 5 -9.64 -27.94 21.91
CA GLU A 5 -9.25 -29.35 22.11
C GLU A 5 -9.00 -30.11 20.79
N ARG A 6 -9.33 -29.53 19.65
CA ARG A 6 -9.03 -30.13 18.36
C ARG A 6 -7.52 -30.29 18.16
N LYS A 7 -7.08 -31.46 17.68
CA LYS A 7 -5.65 -31.78 17.50
C LYS A 7 -4.91 -30.74 16.67
N GLY A 8 -5.51 -30.22 15.62
CA GLY A 8 -4.93 -29.16 14.79
C GLY A 8 -4.71 -27.85 15.55
N VAL A 9 -5.68 -27.45 16.38
CA VAL A 9 -5.57 -26.24 17.22
C VAL A 9 -4.51 -26.40 18.29
N LYS A 10 -4.42 -27.58 18.93
CA LYS A 10 -3.36 -27.87 19.92
C LYS A 10 -1.97 -27.79 19.29
N ASN A 11 -1.79 -28.36 18.09
CA ASN A 11 -0.52 -28.30 17.36
C ASN A 11 -0.12 -26.88 16.98
N GLN A 12 -1.06 -26.06 16.48
CA GLN A 12 -0.82 -24.65 16.16
C GLN A 12 -0.49 -23.83 17.41
N ARG A 13 -1.19 -24.08 18.50
CA ARG A 13 -0.93 -23.42 19.79
C ARG A 13 0.46 -23.77 20.35
N ALA A 14 0.89 -25.01 20.23
CA ALA A 14 2.22 -25.44 20.64
C ALA A 14 3.30 -24.75 19.78
N LEU A 15 3.12 -24.71 18.45
CA LEU A 15 4.02 -24.03 17.54
C LEU A 15 4.12 -22.51 17.81
N LEU A 16 2.99 -21.85 18.06
CA LEU A 16 2.96 -20.45 18.39
C LEU A 16 3.66 -20.16 19.73
N LYS A 17 3.45 -21.04 20.72
CA LYS A 17 4.14 -20.93 22.01
C LYS A 17 5.66 -21.06 21.86
N ASP A 18 6.11 -22.04 21.10
CA ASP A 18 7.54 -22.28 20.84
C ASP A 18 8.19 -21.10 20.12
N ARG A 19 7.50 -20.53 19.12
CA ARG A 19 7.95 -19.30 18.44
C ARG A 19 7.99 -18.11 19.38
N TYR A 20 6.99 -17.94 20.24
CA TYR A 20 6.94 -16.87 21.22
C TYR A 20 8.11 -16.99 22.20
N ASP A 21 8.33 -18.20 22.77
CA ASP A 21 9.42 -18.45 23.72
C ASP A 21 10.81 -18.22 23.06
N SER A 22 10.97 -18.63 21.79
CA SER A 22 12.18 -18.38 21.00
C SER A 22 12.41 -16.88 20.76
N LEU A 23 11.35 -16.16 20.43
CA LEU A 23 11.42 -14.70 20.22
C LEU A 23 11.73 -13.97 21.53
N ALA A 24 11.12 -14.36 22.64
CA ALA A 24 11.37 -13.79 23.96
C ALA A 24 12.82 -13.98 24.43
N LEU A 25 13.44 -15.10 24.04
CA LEU A 25 14.87 -15.35 24.31
C LEU A 25 15.79 -14.51 23.42
N SER A 26 15.47 -14.38 22.14
CA SER A 26 16.30 -13.63 21.17
C SER A 26 16.11 -12.12 21.26
N ARG A 27 14.95 -11.66 21.70
CA ARG A 27 14.57 -10.25 21.80
C ARG A 27 13.93 -9.94 23.16
N PRO A 28 14.69 -10.08 24.27
CA PRO A 28 14.16 -9.81 25.61
C PRO A 28 13.69 -8.36 25.79
N ASP A 29 14.22 -7.44 25.00
CA ASP A 29 13.82 -6.04 24.93
C ASP A 29 12.32 -5.86 24.59
N LEU A 30 11.76 -6.70 23.73
CA LEU A 30 10.34 -6.67 23.34
C LEU A 30 9.38 -7.19 24.42
N PHE A 31 9.91 -7.98 25.37
CA PHE A 31 9.12 -8.67 26.40
C PHE A 31 9.40 -8.17 27.81
N SER A 32 10.29 -7.18 27.95
CA SER A 32 10.62 -6.59 29.24
C SER A 32 9.54 -5.58 29.65
N PRO A 33 8.77 -5.82 30.70
CA PRO A 33 7.63 -4.98 31.06
C PRO A 33 7.99 -3.75 31.89
N LYS A 34 9.23 -3.27 31.83
CA LYS A 34 9.57 -2.06 32.57
C LYS A 34 8.96 -0.83 31.91
N ARG A 35 7.91 -0.31 32.53
CA ARG A 35 7.22 0.91 32.10
C ARG A 35 8.18 2.07 31.80
N GLU A 36 9.22 2.19 32.60
CA GLU A 36 10.27 3.20 32.43
C GLU A 36 11.07 3.02 31.14
N THR A 37 11.38 1.78 30.77
CA THR A 37 12.08 1.47 29.51
C THR A 37 11.20 1.80 28.28
N HIS A 38 9.89 1.56 28.36
CA HIS A 38 8.97 1.92 27.28
C HIS A 38 8.78 3.43 27.16
N LEU A 39 8.64 4.13 28.30
CA LEU A 39 8.53 5.59 28.31
C LEU A 39 9.80 6.26 27.77
N GLN A 40 10.97 5.77 28.16
CA GLN A 40 12.24 6.26 27.61
C GLN A 40 12.33 5.99 26.10
N TYR A 41 11.99 4.78 25.64
CA TYR A 41 11.96 4.45 24.23
C TYR A 41 11.04 5.37 23.43
N TYR A 42 9.81 5.61 23.92
CA TYR A 42 8.88 6.52 23.24
C TYR A 42 9.39 7.96 23.22
N ASN A 43 9.96 8.45 24.32
CA ASN A 43 10.50 9.79 24.37
C ASN A 43 11.70 9.99 23.42
N GLU A 44 12.52 8.97 23.24
CA GLU A 44 13.68 8.99 22.35
C GLU A 44 13.32 8.77 20.88
N ASN A 45 12.15 8.17 20.59
CA ASN A 45 11.71 7.79 19.24
C ASN A 45 10.43 8.52 18.80
N THR A 46 10.05 9.60 19.46
CA THR A 46 8.96 10.47 18.99
C THR A 46 9.49 11.60 18.14
N LEU A 47 8.70 12.00 17.17
CA LEU A 47 8.99 13.13 16.28
C LEU A 47 7.99 14.25 16.55
N GLU A 48 8.45 15.48 16.42
CA GLU A 48 7.58 16.64 16.52
C GLU A 48 6.59 16.67 15.34
N ALA A 49 5.34 16.97 15.64
CA ALA A 49 4.27 17.14 14.64
C ALA A 49 3.56 18.47 14.88
N GLY A 50 3.42 19.26 13.81
CA GLY A 50 2.69 20.53 13.85
C GLY A 50 1.18 20.31 13.92
N LYS A 51 0.66 19.42 13.04
CA LYS A 51 -0.77 19.08 12.98
C LYS A 51 -0.96 17.61 12.61
N ILE A 52 -1.95 16.99 13.26
CA ILE A 52 -2.39 15.64 12.92
C ILE A 52 -3.89 15.70 12.62
N THR A 53 -4.28 15.22 11.44
CA THR A 53 -5.67 15.18 10.98
C THR A 53 -6.06 13.74 10.66
N LEU A 54 -7.18 13.26 11.21
CA LEU A 54 -7.78 12.00 10.83
C LEU A 54 -8.75 12.24 9.67
N ILE A 55 -8.55 11.53 8.57
CA ILE A 55 -9.43 11.50 7.40
C ILE A 55 -10.05 10.11 7.36
N SER A 56 -11.37 9.99 7.28
CA SER A 56 -12.04 8.70 7.24
C SER A 56 -13.23 8.67 6.29
N ASN A 57 -13.46 7.51 5.67
CA ASN A 57 -14.70 7.25 4.96
C ASN A 57 -15.88 7.14 5.95
N PRO A 58 -17.13 7.39 5.50
CA PRO A 58 -18.31 7.17 6.31
C PRO A 58 -18.40 5.73 6.85
N THR A 59 -18.99 5.56 8.04
CA THR A 59 -19.03 4.26 8.74
C THR A 59 -20.29 3.42 8.44
N HIS A 60 -21.24 3.94 7.65
CA HIS A 60 -22.45 3.19 7.28
C HIS A 60 -22.14 2.01 6.32
N ILE A 61 -23.10 1.09 6.18
CA ILE A 61 -22.95 -0.17 5.42
C ILE A 61 -23.27 -0.06 3.92
N TYR A 62 -23.77 1.09 3.48
CA TYR A 62 -24.11 1.33 2.08
C TYR A 62 -22.90 1.82 1.28
N GLY A 63 -23.04 1.95 -0.04
CA GLY A 63 -22.05 2.61 -0.87
C GLY A 63 -21.70 3.99 -0.30
N LYS A 64 -20.41 4.30 -0.25
CA LYS A 64 -19.87 5.47 0.45
C LYS A 64 -19.45 6.56 -0.51
N GLU A 65 -19.50 7.77 -0.03
CA GLU A 65 -18.82 8.90 -0.64
C GLU A 65 -17.29 8.68 -0.53
N PRO A 66 -16.51 8.98 -1.58
CA PRO A 66 -15.06 8.72 -1.62
C PRO A 66 -14.27 9.77 -0.82
N VAL A 67 -14.59 9.96 0.46
CA VAL A 67 -14.04 11.05 1.29
C VAL A 67 -12.52 10.97 1.39
N VAL A 68 -11.97 9.78 1.67
CA VAL A 68 -10.51 9.60 1.79
C VAL A 68 -9.83 9.83 0.44
N PHE A 69 -10.38 9.28 -0.65
CA PHE A 69 -9.83 9.47 -1.99
C PHE A 69 -9.84 10.95 -2.40
N SER A 70 -10.96 11.65 -2.21
CA SER A 70 -11.08 13.08 -2.54
C SER A 70 -10.09 13.92 -1.73
N ALA A 71 -9.98 13.66 -0.43
CA ALA A 71 -8.99 14.37 0.39
C ALA A 71 -7.53 14.11 -0.06
N ILE A 72 -7.21 12.87 -0.46
CA ILE A 72 -5.88 12.55 -1.01
C ILE A 72 -5.64 13.33 -2.31
N THR A 73 -6.58 13.31 -3.25
CA THR A 73 -6.44 14.03 -4.53
C THR A 73 -6.35 15.54 -4.34
N ASP A 74 -7.15 16.11 -3.43
CA ASP A 74 -7.07 17.52 -3.08
C ASP A 74 -5.69 17.92 -2.51
N LEU A 75 -5.11 17.05 -1.66
CA LEU A 75 -3.77 17.28 -1.11
C LEU A 75 -2.69 17.16 -2.19
N ILE A 76 -2.81 16.19 -3.11
CA ILE A 76 -1.90 16.04 -4.25
C ILE A 76 -1.99 17.27 -5.18
N GLU A 77 -3.17 17.74 -5.50
CA GLU A 77 -3.38 18.91 -6.37
C GLU A 77 -2.74 20.18 -5.80
N ASN A 78 -2.64 20.28 -4.48
CA ASN A 78 -2.00 21.39 -3.79
C ASN A 78 -0.50 21.19 -3.51
N ALA A 79 0.07 20.06 -3.92
CA ALA A 79 1.50 19.80 -3.79
C ALA A 79 2.31 20.71 -4.70
N ARG A 80 3.48 21.16 -4.22
CA ARG A 80 4.33 22.16 -4.91
C ARG A 80 5.55 21.55 -5.57
N SER A 81 6.07 20.45 -5.04
CA SER A 81 7.33 19.86 -5.47
C SER A 81 7.24 18.37 -5.74
N SER A 82 6.73 17.59 -4.79
CA SER A 82 6.83 16.14 -4.90
C SER A 82 5.70 15.38 -4.21
N VAL A 83 5.35 14.20 -4.78
CA VAL A 83 4.45 13.23 -4.16
C VAL A 83 4.98 11.82 -4.38
N ILE A 84 5.19 11.08 -3.28
CA ILE A 84 5.49 9.65 -3.31
C ILE A 84 4.27 8.92 -2.74
N PHE A 85 3.63 8.08 -3.54
CA PHE A 85 2.45 7.33 -3.13
C PHE A 85 2.73 5.82 -3.20
N HIS A 86 2.71 5.16 -2.05
CA HIS A 86 2.83 3.70 -1.94
C HIS A 86 1.50 3.07 -1.56
N THR A 87 1.08 2.07 -2.34
CA THR A 87 -0.12 1.25 -2.11
C THR A 87 0.14 -0.16 -2.62
N PRO A 88 -0.46 -1.22 -2.03
CA PRO A 88 -0.17 -2.58 -2.48
C PRO A 88 -0.63 -2.87 -3.91
N TYR A 89 -1.68 -2.22 -4.37
CA TYR A 89 -2.25 -2.35 -5.72
C TYR A 89 -3.07 -1.12 -6.08
N ALA A 90 -3.42 -0.99 -7.36
CA ALA A 90 -4.28 0.08 -7.86
C ALA A 90 -5.38 -0.50 -8.75
N VAL A 91 -6.64 -0.27 -8.39
CA VAL A 91 -7.84 -0.65 -9.14
C VAL A 91 -8.75 0.56 -9.26
N LEU A 92 -8.66 1.26 -10.40
CA LEU A 92 -9.32 2.54 -10.60
C LEU A 92 -10.55 2.42 -11.49
N ASN A 93 -11.57 3.25 -11.23
CA ASN A 93 -12.57 3.61 -12.22
C ASN A 93 -12.15 4.91 -12.95
N ASP A 94 -12.96 5.33 -13.93
CA ASP A 94 -12.66 6.52 -14.72
C ASP A 94 -12.57 7.78 -13.87
N TYR A 95 -13.47 7.94 -12.87
CA TYR A 95 -13.42 9.07 -11.95
C TYR A 95 -12.11 9.14 -11.17
N MET A 96 -11.69 8.03 -10.57
CA MET A 96 -10.42 7.98 -9.81
C MET A 96 -9.22 8.21 -10.72
N TYR A 97 -9.23 7.66 -11.92
CA TYR A 97 -8.19 7.86 -12.91
C TYR A 97 -8.06 9.34 -13.31
N ASP A 98 -9.17 9.96 -13.71
CA ASP A 98 -9.19 11.36 -14.17
C ASP A 98 -8.80 12.32 -13.03
N SER A 99 -9.28 12.06 -11.81
CA SER A 99 -8.92 12.85 -10.62
C SER A 99 -7.42 12.76 -10.32
N LEU A 100 -6.85 11.55 -10.29
CA LEU A 100 -5.41 11.37 -10.08
C LEU A 100 -4.58 11.97 -11.20
N LYS A 101 -4.99 11.79 -12.45
CA LYS A 101 -4.32 12.37 -13.61
C LYS A 101 -4.31 13.89 -13.53
N THR A 102 -5.43 14.50 -13.17
CA THR A 102 -5.55 15.96 -13.03
C THR A 102 -4.66 16.45 -11.89
N ALA A 103 -4.80 15.89 -10.70
CA ALA A 103 -4.00 16.25 -9.53
C ALA A 103 -2.50 16.05 -9.78
N GLY A 104 -2.11 14.90 -10.29
CA GLY A 104 -0.70 14.57 -10.55
C GLY A 104 -0.07 15.39 -11.66
N SER A 105 -0.86 15.91 -12.62
CA SER A 105 -0.34 16.78 -13.69
C SER A 105 0.19 18.13 -13.19
N GLN A 106 -0.18 18.54 -11.99
CA GLN A 106 0.26 19.78 -11.36
C GLN A 106 1.54 19.58 -10.53
N VAL A 107 1.92 18.33 -10.23
CA VAL A 107 3.06 18.01 -9.37
C VAL A 107 4.30 17.76 -10.21
N PRO A 108 5.40 18.51 -9.98
CA PRO A 108 6.63 18.37 -10.76
C PRO A 108 7.27 16.98 -10.67
N ASP A 109 7.25 16.35 -9.49
CA ASP A 109 7.79 15.01 -9.23
C ASP A 109 6.75 14.16 -8.48
N MET A 110 5.93 13.42 -9.22
CA MET A 110 4.99 12.47 -8.64
C MET A 110 5.32 11.05 -9.09
N LYS A 111 5.26 10.10 -8.16
CA LYS A 111 5.41 8.67 -8.45
C LYS A 111 4.48 7.82 -7.60
N ILE A 112 4.02 6.71 -8.18
CA ILE A 112 3.19 5.70 -7.51
C ILE A 112 3.96 4.38 -7.51
N MET A 113 4.06 3.73 -6.35
CA MET A 113 4.58 2.37 -6.22
C MET A 113 3.44 1.42 -5.85
N ILE A 114 3.37 0.30 -6.57
CA ILE A 114 2.48 -0.84 -6.29
C ILE A 114 3.30 -2.13 -6.27
N ASN A 115 2.72 -3.25 -5.82
CA ASN A 115 3.34 -4.54 -6.08
C ASN A 115 3.30 -4.88 -7.58
N SER A 116 4.34 -5.56 -8.07
CA SER A 116 4.24 -6.28 -9.33
C SER A 116 3.20 -7.40 -9.21
N VAL A 117 2.65 -7.85 -10.32
CA VAL A 117 1.69 -8.96 -10.34
C VAL A 117 2.33 -10.28 -9.94
N GLU A 118 3.62 -10.41 -10.14
CA GLU A 118 4.43 -11.55 -9.76
C GLU A 118 4.60 -11.65 -8.24
N ASN A 119 4.76 -10.49 -7.59
CA ASN A 119 5.03 -10.34 -6.15
C ASN A 119 3.78 -10.08 -5.31
N GLY A 120 2.66 -9.68 -5.95
CA GLY A 120 1.40 -9.37 -5.27
C GLY A 120 0.69 -10.60 -4.72
N ASP A 121 0.00 -10.43 -3.60
CA ASP A 121 -0.79 -11.46 -2.91
C ASP A 121 -2.28 -11.45 -3.28
N ASN A 122 -2.77 -10.38 -3.93
CA ASN A 122 -4.15 -10.25 -4.35
C ASN A 122 -4.33 -10.64 -5.84
N PHE A 123 -4.79 -11.87 -6.07
CA PHE A 123 -4.99 -12.42 -7.41
C PHE A 123 -5.98 -11.62 -8.25
N PHE A 124 -7.06 -11.13 -7.66
CA PHE A 124 -8.11 -10.39 -8.38
C PHE A 124 -7.64 -8.98 -8.76
N ALA A 125 -7.00 -8.26 -7.83
CA ALA A 125 -6.40 -6.96 -8.13
C ALA A 125 -5.31 -7.09 -9.23
N SER A 126 -4.48 -8.13 -9.17
CA SER A 126 -3.49 -8.44 -10.21
C SER A 126 -4.14 -8.68 -11.57
N SER A 127 -5.28 -9.40 -11.63
CA SER A 127 -5.99 -9.68 -12.88
C SER A 127 -6.63 -8.42 -13.48
N ASP A 128 -7.15 -7.51 -12.67
CA ASP A 128 -7.66 -6.21 -13.12
C ASP A 128 -6.50 -5.34 -13.64
N TYR A 129 -5.43 -5.23 -12.87
CA TYR A 129 -4.26 -4.42 -13.22
C TYR A 129 -3.63 -4.84 -14.55
N ILE A 130 -3.44 -6.15 -14.81
CA ILE A 130 -2.90 -6.66 -16.09
C ILE A 130 -3.73 -6.18 -17.27
N ARG A 131 -5.05 -6.17 -17.16
CA ARG A 131 -5.95 -5.72 -18.22
C ARG A 131 -5.86 -4.23 -18.47
N ARG A 132 -5.63 -3.44 -17.42
CA ARG A 132 -5.65 -1.98 -17.43
C ARG A 132 -4.27 -1.33 -17.38
N LYS A 133 -3.21 -2.14 -17.37
CA LYS A 133 -1.83 -1.66 -17.23
C LYS A 133 -1.46 -0.54 -18.22
N LYS A 134 -1.80 -0.71 -19.50
CA LYS A 134 -1.53 0.33 -20.51
C LYS A 134 -2.34 1.60 -20.29
N TRP A 135 -3.57 1.46 -19.83
CA TRP A 135 -4.41 2.59 -19.45
C TRP A 135 -3.84 3.31 -18.24
N MET A 136 -3.39 2.57 -17.24
CA MET A 136 -2.69 3.15 -16.07
C MET A 136 -1.39 3.87 -16.49
N ALA A 137 -0.57 3.26 -17.36
CA ALA A 137 0.65 3.87 -17.87
C ALA A 137 0.40 5.18 -18.64
N ALA A 138 -0.75 5.29 -19.32
CA ALA A 138 -1.16 6.49 -20.05
C ALA A 138 -1.61 7.65 -19.16
N MET A 139 -1.70 7.47 -17.85
CA MET A 139 -2.03 8.52 -16.89
C MET A 139 -1.00 9.65 -16.88
N GLY A 140 0.26 9.33 -17.19
CA GLY A 140 1.37 10.29 -17.17
C GLY A 140 2.09 10.38 -15.83
N ILE A 141 1.59 9.70 -14.80
CA ILE A 141 2.28 9.56 -13.52
C ILE A 141 3.17 8.31 -13.59
N PRO A 142 4.48 8.40 -13.30
CA PRO A 142 5.36 7.25 -13.22
C PRO A 142 4.86 6.18 -12.24
N ILE A 143 4.71 4.95 -12.73
CA ILE A 143 4.30 3.79 -11.94
C ILE A 143 5.49 2.87 -11.79
N TYR A 144 5.76 2.48 -10.56
CA TYR A 144 6.81 1.57 -10.17
C TYR A 144 6.21 0.30 -9.56
N GLU A 145 6.60 -0.85 -10.10
CA GLU A 145 6.15 -2.16 -9.64
C GLU A 145 7.23 -2.82 -8.79
N TYR A 146 6.94 -3.06 -7.53
CA TYR A 146 7.85 -3.64 -6.56
C TYR A 146 8.02 -5.15 -6.74
N ASP A 147 9.26 -5.61 -6.86
CA ASP A 147 9.67 -7.00 -7.08
C ASP A 147 10.62 -7.55 -6.00
N GLY A 148 10.60 -7.01 -4.79
CA GLY A 148 11.52 -7.38 -3.70
C GLY A 148 11.24 -8.74 -3.02
N GLY A 149 10.47 -9.62 -3.62
CA GLY A 149 10.28 -11.03 -3.20
C GLY A 149 9.22 -11.26 -2.12
N MET A 150 8.73 -10.23 -1.45
CA MET A 150 7.59 -10.29 -0.52
C MET A 150 6.58 -9.21 -0.89
N SER A 151 5.28 -9.51 -0.74
CA SER A 151 4.24 -8.52 -1.01
C SER A 151 4.36 -7.33 -0.04
N TYR A 152 4.46 -6.13 -0.60
CA TYR A 152 4.37 -4.88 0.16
C TYR A 152 2.90 -4.59 0.47
N HIS A 153 2.58 -4.23 1.70
CA HIS A 153 1.20 -3.96 2.10
C HIS A 153 1.00 -2.63 2.84
N GLY A 154 1.96 -1.70 2.73
CA GLY A 154 1.85 -0.34 3.26
C GLY A 154 0.93 0.54 2.41
N LYS A 155 0.29 1.50 3.04
CA LYS A 155 -0.50 2.55 2.40
C LYS A 155 -0.06 3.88 2.99
N SER A 156 0.73 4.58 2.21
CA SER A 156 1.35 5.82 2.66
C SER A 156 1.62 6.78 1.50
N LEU A 157 1.58 8.06 1.82
CA LEU A 157 2.01 9.13 0.93
C LEU A 157 2.95 10.06 1.68
N VAL A 158 3.91 10.63 0.95
CA VAL A 158 4.65 11.81 1.39
C VAL A 158 4.46 12.91 0.36
N ILE A 159 4.12 14.10 0.82
CA ILE A 159 3.87 15.29 -0.01
C ILE A 159 4.84 16.38 0.44
N ASP A 160 5.60 16.94 -0.52
CA ASP A 160 6.51 18.07 -0.34
C ASP A 160 7.49 17.89 0.84
N GLU A 161 7.88 16.66 1.15
CA GLU A 161 8.81 16.31 2.24
C GLU A 161 8.39 16.81 3.64
N THR A 162 7.13 17.20 3.80
CA THR A 162 6.59 17.82 5.03
C THR A 162 5.32 17.19 5.54
N LEU A 163 4.47 16.69 4.66
CA LEU A 163 3.18 16.08 4.99
C LEU A 163 3.24 14.58 4.69
N SER A 164 2.96 13.77 5.70
CA SER A 164 2.86 12.30 5.58
C SER A 164 1.42 11.84 5.79
N LEU A 165 0.93 10.96 4.91
CA LEU A 165 -0.34 10.26 5.11
C LEU A 165 -0.06 8.78 5.32
N ILE A 166 -0.59 8.20 6.38
CA ILE A 166 -0.41 6.78 6.72
C ILE A 166 -1.75 6.24 7.21
N GLY A 167 -2.15 5.05 6.71
CA GLY A 167 -3.42 4.48 7.15
C GLY A 167 -3.78 3.15 6.51
N SER A 168 -5.08 2.91 6.35
CA SER A 168 -5.62 1.65 5.84
C SER A 168 -6.07 1.71 4.38
N TYR A 169 -6.20 2.91 3.79
CA TYR A 169 -6.76 3.12 2.46
C TYR A 169 -5.86 2.55 1.36
N ASN A 170 -6.39 1.59 0.59
CA ASN A 170 -5.80 1.17 -0.67
C ASN A 170 -6.32 2.04 -1.83
N LEU A 171 -5.53 2.15 -2.89
CA LEU A 171 -5.96 2.83 -4.11
C LEU A 171 -6.83 1.87 -4.96
N ASP A 172 -8.00 1.51 -4.42
CA ASP A 172 -8.94 0.59 -5.06
C ASP A 172 -10.40 1.01 -4.87
N LEU A 173 -11.31 0.37 -5.63
CA LEU A 173 -12.73 0.70 -5.62
C LEU A 173 -13.39 0.32 -4.29
N ARG A 174 -12.95 -0.77 -3.69
CA ARG A 174 -13.50 -1.24 -2.43
C ARG A 174 -13.15 -0.29 -1.29
N SER A 175 -11.89 0.10 -1.16
CA SER A 175 -11.45 1.10 -0.18
C SER A 175 -12.10 2.47 -0.42
N THR A 176 -12.36 2.81 -1.69
CA THR A 176 -12.94 4.11 -2.04
C THR A 176 -14.44 4.20 -1.74
N TYR A 177 -15.22 3.13 -2.04
CA TYR A 177 -16.69 3.20 -2.04
C TYR A 177 -17.38 2.24 -1.07
N MET A 178 -16.69 1.32 -0.43
CA MET A 178 -17.31 0.28 0.40
C MET A 178 -16.74 0.19 1.81
N ASP A 179 -15.41 0.14 1.95
CA ASP A 179 -14.79 -0.06 3.25
C ASP A 179 -14.72 1.23 4.08
N THR A 180 -14.72 1.08 5.39
CA THR A 180 -14.44 2.18 6.30
C THR A 180 -12.94 2.32 6.45
N GLU A 181 -12.38 3.18 5.62
CA GLU A 181 -10.96 3.47 5.63
C GLU A 181 -10.66 4.72 6.41
N LEU A 182 -9.42 4.79 6.90
CA LEU A 182 -8.91 5.98 7.57
C LEU A 182 -7.43 6.22 7.23
N MET A 183 -7.08 7.51 7.17
CA MET A 183 -5.72 7.98 6.98
C MET A 183 -5.40 9.05 8.03
N LEU A 184 -4.22 9.00 8.61
CA LEU A 184 -3.65 10.09 9.40
C LEU A 184 -2.80 10.95 8.49
N ALA A 185 -3.16 12.22 8.34
CA ALA A 185 -2.34 13.23 7.72
C ALA A 185 -1.55 13.97 8.81
N VAL A 186 -0.23 13.89 8.75
CA VAL A 186 0.69 14.38 9.78
C VAL A 186 1.67 15.39 9.18
N GLU A 187 1.57 16.63 9.62
CA GLU A 187 2.52 17.69 9.28
C GLU A 187 3.76 17.53 10.17
N SER A 188 4.80 16.91 9.65
CA SER A 188 6.06 16.66 10.35
C SER A 188 7.20 16.40 9.36
N PRO A 189 8.11 17.36 9.16
CA PRO A 189 9.28 17.15 8.30
C PRO A 189 10.12 15.95 8.72
N GLY A 190 10.31 15.74 10.03
CA GLY A 190 11.05 14.60 10.56
C GLY A 190 10.40 13.25 10.20
N LEU A 191 9.06 13.15 10.32
CA LEU A 191 8.33 11.95 9.89
C LEU A 191 8.41 11.78 8.38
N ALA A 192 8.26 12.86 7.60
CA ALA A 192 8.30 12.80 6.15
C ALA A 192 9.67 12.29 5.66
N VAL A 193 10.77 12.75 6.24
CA VAL A 193 12.12 12.24 5.93
C VAL A 193 12.23 10.75 6.24
N THR A 194 11.86 10.34 7.46
CA THR A 194 11.93 8.93 7.87
C THR A 194 11.08 8.03 6.98
N LEU A 195 9.86 8.48 6.64
CA LEU A 195 8.96 7.72 5.77
C LEU A 195 9.48 7.65 4.34
N THR A 196 10.01 8.75 3.81
CA THR A 196 10.63 8.80 2.47
C THR A 196 11.80 7.83 2.38
N GLU A 197 12.71 7.83 3.36
CA GLU A 197 13.83 6.88 3.39
C GLU A 197 13.34 5.42 3.38
N HIS A 198 12.30 5.12 4.14
CA HIS A 198 11.67 3.79 4.14
C HIS A 198 11.06 3.46 2.78
N MET A 199 10.32 4.38 2.17
CA MET A 199 9.70 4.21 0.86
C MET A 199 10.74 4.03 -0.25
N GLU A 200 11.82 4.81 -0.23
CA GLU A 200 12.92 4.71 -1.21
C GLU A 200 13.68 3.38 -1.10
N ASN A 201 13.76 2.77 0.08
CA ASN A 201 14.33 1.44 0.22
C ASN A 201 13.54 0.38 -0.57
N PHE A 202 12.20 0.46 -0.57
CA PHE A 202 11.38 -0.41 -1.43
C PHE A 202 11.49 -0.02 -2.91
N HIS A 203 11.61 1.28 -3.19
CA HIS A 203 11.70 1.78 -4.56
C HIS A 203 12.92 1.25 -5.32
N ARG A 204 14.02 0.95 -4.61
CA ARG A 204 15.22 0.35 -5.21
C ARG A 204 14.95 -0.99 -5.89
N ASP A 205 13.98 -1.76 -5.37
CA ASP A 205 13.60 -3.07 -5.89
C ASP A 205 12.36 -2.98 -6.81
N CYS A 206 12.14 -1.82 -7.44
CA CYS A 206 11.03 -1.61 -8.37
C CYS A 206 11.51 -1.57 -9.82
N ARG A 207 10.68 -2.10 -10.70
CA ARG A 207 10.75 -1.84 -12.14
C ARG A 207 9.78 -0.72 -12.52
N ARG A 208 10.18 0.13 -13.44
CA ARG A 208 9.35 1.24 -13.91
C ARG A 208 8.50 0.81 -15.09
N LEU A 209 7.20 1.06 -15.02
CA LEU A 209 6.26 0.87 -16.14
C LEU A 209 6.38 2.04 -17.12
N LEU A 210 6.61 1.73 -18.40
CA LEU A 210 6.70 2.72 -19.47
C LEU A 210 5.33 2.91 -20.16
N PRO A 211 5.11 4.07 -20.83
CA PRO A 211 3.82 4.38 -21.46
C PRO A 211 3.36 3.37 -22.53
N ASP A 212 4.29 2.66 -23.17
CA ASP A 212 3.99 1.60 -24.14
C ASP A 212 3.62 0.26 -23.49
N GLY A 213 3.71 0.17 -22.16
CA GLY A 213 3.46 -1.02 -21.36
C GLY A 213 4.66 -1.95 -21.22
N SER A 214 5.83 -1.57 -21.72
CA SER A 214 7.11 -2.22 -21.43
C SER A 214 7.67 -1.76 -20.07
N TYR A 215 8.84 -2.29 -19.70
CA TYR A 215 9.47 -1.97 -18.42
C TYR A 215 10.92 -1.53 -18.59
N GLU A 216 11.28 -0.56 -17.76
CA GLU A 216 12.66 -0.29 -17.40
C GLU A 216 12.97 -1.07 -16.11
N ILE A 217 13.88 -2.05 -16.20
CA ILE A 217 14.19 -2.99 -15.12
C ILE A 217 15.65 -2.78 -14.70
N PRO A 218 15.93 -2.44 -13.43
CA PRO A 218 17.28 -2.41 -12.90
C PRO A 218 17.98 -3.77 -13.00
N ASP A 219 19.27 -3.79 -13.26
CA ASP A 219 20.07 -5.01 -13.51
C ASP A 219 20.04 -6.02 -12.34
N HIS A 220 19.81 -5.57 -11.12
CA HIS A 220 19.78 -6.42 -9.93
C HIS A 220 18.42 -7.09 -9.69
N ILE A 221 17.36 -6.68 -10.42
CA ILE A 221 16.03 -7.24 -10.25
C ILE A 221 15.87 -8.47 -11.12
N VAL A 222 15.55 -9.59 -10.48
CA VAL A 222 15.19 -10.83 -11.16
C VAL A 222 13.68 -11.02 -11.08
N VAL A 223 12.98 -10.68 -12.16
CA VAL A 223 11.52 -10.84 -12.23
C VAL A 223 11.17 -12.33 -12.15
N ALA A 224 10.28 -12.68 -11.23
CA ALA A 224 9.85 -14.07 -11.08
C ALA A 224 9.13 -14.58 -12.33
N ASP A 225 9.50 -15.77 -12.81
CA ASP A 225 8.79 -16.39 -13.94
C ASP A 225 7.40 -16.85 -13.52
N VAL A 226 6.40 -16.37 -14.24
CA VAL A 226 5.00 -16.72 -13.99
C VAL A 226 4.58 -17.82 -14.97
N PRO A 227 4.12 -18.98 -14.46
CA PRO A 227 3.64 -20.05 -15.31
C PRO A 227 2.53 -19.62 -16.28
N VAL A 228 2.56 -20.12 -17.51
CA VAL A 228 1.58 -19.75 -18.56
C VAL A 228 0.14 -19.93 -18.10
N TRP A 229 -0.15 -20.99 -17.35
CA TRP A 229 -1.49 -21.25 -16.81
C TRP A 229 -1.96 -20.14 -15.86
N LYS A 230 -1.05 -19.55 -15.05
CA LYS A 230 -1.39 -18.45 -14.14
C LYS A 230 -1.68 -17.17 -14.91
N LYS A 231 -0.91 -16.89 -15.98
CA LYS A 231 -1.19 -15.77 -16.90
C LYS A 231 -2.56 -15.93 -17.58
N ALA A 232 -2.88 -17.14 -18.05
CA ALA A 232 -4.19 -17.44 -18.61
C ALA A 232 -5.32 -17.30 -17.58
N ALA A 233 -5.10 -17.76 -16.34
CA ALA A 233 -6.06 -17.61 -15.25
C ALA A 233 -6.34 -16.14 -14.92
N TRP A 234 -5.32 -15.28 -14.85
CA TRP A 234 -5.52 -13.83 -14.68
C TRP A 234 -6.36 -13.21 -15.81
N ALA A 235 -6.09 -13.58 -17.07
CA ALA A 235 -6.84 -13.06 -18.19
C ALA A 235 -8.33 -13.46 -18.15
N ILE A 236 -8.61 -14.73 -17.84
CA ILE A 236 -9.96 -15.28 -17.72
C ILE A 236 -10.69 -14.62 -16.53
N VAL A 237 -10.07 -14.63 -15.35
CA VAL A 237 -10.68 -14.05 -14.14
C VAL A 237 -10.92 -12.55 -14.33
N GLY A 238 -9.96 -11.81 -14.86
CA GLY A 238 -10.12 -10.38 -15.12
C GLY A 238 -11.28 -10.08 -16.09
N PHE A 239 -11.56 -10.97 -17.06
CA PHE A 239 -12.71 -10.84 -17.94
C PHE A 239 -14.04 -11.03 -17.19
N PHE A 240 -14.16 -12.09 -16.41
CA PHE A 240 -15.39 -12.37 -15.67
C PHE A 240 -15.60 -11.44 -14.47
N MET A 241 -14.55 -10.87 -13.90
CA MET A 241 -14.63 -9.91 -12.79
C MET A 241 -14.99 -8.49 -13.23
N GLU A 242 -14.98 -8.18 -14.53
CA GLU A 242 -15.28 -6.83 -15.03
C GLU A 242 -16.57 -6.23 -14.44
N PRO A 243 -17.74 -6.91 -14.40
CA PRO A 243 -18.96 -6.38 -13.80
C PRO A 243 -18.90 -6.31 -12.25
N PHE A 244 -17.94 -6.99 -11.62
CA PHE A 244 -17.80 -7.08 -10.18
C PHE A 244 -16.60 -6.28 -9.64
N ARG A 245 -15.98 -5.43 -10.46
CA ARG A 245 -14.81 -4.65 -10.09
C ARG A 245 -15.00 -3.80 -8.82
N PHE A 246 -16.23 -3.40 -8.54
CA PHE A 246 -16.56 -2.64 -7.33
C PHE A 246 -16.27 -3.41 -6.01
N LEU A 247 -16.03 -4.72 -6.08
CA LEU A 247 -15.61 -5.56 -4.95
C LEU A 247 -14.08 -5.61 -4.76
N LEU A 248 -13.33 -4.98 -5.65
CA LEU A 248 -11.87 -4.96 -5.64
C LEU A 248 -11.36 -3.67 -5.05
#